data_1495ea81d65f98339a3944c02b1a9009
#
_entry.id   1495ea81d65f98339a3944c02b1a9009
#
_cell.length_a   1.000
_cell.length_b   1.000
_cell.length_c   1.000
_cell.angle_alpha   90.00
_cell.angle_beta   90.00
_cell.angle_gamma   90.00
#
_symmetry.space_group_name_H-M   'P 1'
#
loop_
_entity.id
_entity.type
_entity.pdbx_description
1 polymer ?
#
loop_
_entity_poly.entity_id
_entity_poly.type
_entity_poly.pdbx_seq_one_letter_code
_entity_poly.pdbx_strand_id
1 'polypeptide(L)'
;STQFKWNTNDFDIKERLLNEVVVITNSEQKIIFASDGICKMTGYTENEVLGKSPKMFQGPDTSTVVLKEMRTAIKKQLPFEKTVLNYKKTGETYNCMIQGFPVFNLKGKLSHFIAFEKAA
;
A
#
# COMPACT_ATOMS: atom_id res chain seq x y z
N SER A 1 12.69 21.38 -8.64
CA SER A 1 13.24 20.91 -7.41
C SER A 1 12.18 20.27 -6.53
N THR A 2 12.59 19.93 -5.35
CA THR A 2 11.73 19.22 -4.40
C THR A 2 10.49 20.02 -4.03
N GLN A 3 10.64 21.31 -3.78
CA GLN A 3 9.52 22.16 -3.39
C GLN A 3 8.50 22.31 -4.49
N PHE A 4 8.96 22.46 -5.71
CA PHE A 4 8.05 22.57 -6.84
C PHE A 4 7.25 21.27 -7.00
N LYS A 5 7.94 20.13 -6.91
CA LYS A 5 7.28 18.84 -6.98
C LYS A 5 6.31 18.65 -5.82
N TRP A 6 6.63 19.20 -4.67
CA TRP A 6 5.77 19.14 -3.50
C TRP A 6 4.41 19.75 -3.75
N ASN A 7 4.39 20.97 -4.32
CA ASN A 7 3.13 21.64 -4.61
C ASN A 7 2.30 20.88 -5.64
N THR A 8 2.97 20.34 -6.65
CA THR A 8 2.31 19.52 -7.65
C THR A 8 1.80 18.23 -7.01
N ASN A 9 2.60 17.66 -6.12
CA ASN A 9 2.25 16.42 -5.45
C ASN A 9 1.04 16.57 -4.53
N ASP A 10 0.86 17.74 -3.90
CA ASP A 10 -0.33 17.96 -3.07
C ASP A 10 -1.61 17.82 -3.87
N PHE A 11 -1.64 18.40 -5.07
CA PHE A 11 -2.79 18.27 -5.96
C PHE A 11 -2.96 16.81 -6.37
N ASP A 12 -1.87 16.15 -6.77
CA ASP A 12 -1.89 14.76 -7.17
C ASP A 12 -2.35 13.85 -6.03
N ILE A 13 -1.90 14.13 -4.81
CA ILE A 13 -2.30 13.34 -3.64
C ILE A 13 -3.80 13.46 -3.41
N LYS A 14 -4.35 14.67 -3.48
CA LYS A 14 -5.78 14.86 -3.30
C LYS A 14 -6.58 14.08 -4.34
N GLU A 15 -6.15 14.13 -5.59
CA GLU A 15 -6.82 13.42 -6.66
C GLU A 15 -6.67 11.90 -6.46
N ARG A 16 -5.50 11.45 -6.05
CA ARG A 16 -5.27 10.04 -5.78
C ARG A 16 -6.11 9.54 -4.61
N LEU A 17 -6.29 10.36 -3.56
CA LEU A 17 -7.14 9.99 -2.43
C LEU A 17 -8.60 9.79 -2.83
N LEU A 18 -9.04 10.45 -3.90
CA LEU A 18 -10.39 10.27 -4.41
C LEU A 18 -10.54 9.01 -5.27
N ASN A 19 -9.46 8.56 -5.91
CA ASN A 19 -9.50 7.49 -6.91
C ASN A 19 -8.77 6.22 -6.51
N GLU A 20 -7.94 6.29 -5.47
CA GLU A 20 -7.12 5.17 -5.03
C GLU A 20 -7.32 4.94 -3.54
N VAL A 21 -7.00 3.72 -3.12
CA VAL A 21 -7.01 3.37 -1.71
C VAL A 21 -5.63 3.63 -1.13
N VAL A 22 -5.58 4.28 0.04
CA VAL A 22 -4.33 4.52 0.75
C VAL A 22 -4.26 3.57 1.94
N VAL A 23 -3.15 2.85 2.03
CA VAL A 23 -2.87 1.96 3.16
C VAL A 23 -1.53 2.38 3.75
N ILE A 24 -1.50 2.59 5.06
CA ILE A 24 -0.26 2.96 5.74
C ILE A 24 0.10 1.85 6.73
N THR A 25 1.35 1.40 6.65
CA THR A 25 1.88 0.41 7.59
C THR A 25 2.96 1.06 8.45
N ASN A 26 3.11 0.56 9.67
CA ASN A 26 4.19 0.99 10.56
C ASN A 26 5.50 0.23 10.22
N SER A 27 6.54 0.48 11.00
CA SER A 27 7.85 -0.16 10.77
C SER A 27 7.82 -1.68 10.93
N GLU A 28 6.79 -2.22 11.57
CA GLU A 28 6.59 -3.66 11.73
C GLU A 28 5.68 -4.24 10.65
N GLN A 29 5.36 -3.43 9.64
CA GLN A 29 4.49 -3.80 8.52
C GLN A 29 3.08 -4.17 8.95
N LYS A 30 2.57 -3.51 10.00
CA LYS A 30 1.18 -3.64 10.42
C LYS A 30 0.40 -2.44 9.90
N ILE A 31 -0.81 -2.68 9.42
CA ILE A 31 -1.67 -1.63 8.89
C ILE A 31 -2.15 -0.76 10.04
N ILE A 32 -1.87 0.53 9.96
CA ILE A 32 -2.32 1.51 10.96
C ILE A 32 -3.37 2.46 10.40
N PHE A 33 -3.55 2.46 9.09
CA PHE A 33 -4.54 3.30 8.43
C PHE A 33 -4.92 2.69 7.08
N ALA A 34 -6.21 2.75 6.76
CA ALA A 34 -6.72 2.41 5.44
C ALA A 34 -7.82 3.42 5.10
N SER A 35 -7.77 3.97 3.89
CA SER A 35 -8.76 4.96 3.48
C SER A 35 -10.11 4.31 3.17
N ASP A 36 -11.14 5.15 2.97
CA ASP A 36 -12.53 4.70 2.88
C ASP A 36 -12.80 3.68 1.77
N GLY A 37 -12.02 3.72 0.70
CA GLY A 37 -12.22 2.79 -0.40
C GLY A 37 -11.80 1.35 -0.13
N ILE A 38 -11.22 1.07 1.04
CA ILE A 38 -10.69 -0.27 1.33
C ILE A 38 -11.77 -1.34 1.27
N CYS A 39 -12.94 -1.06 1.79
CA CYS A 39 -14.02 -2.05 1.82
C CYS A 39 -14.54 -2.36 0.42
N LYS A 40 -14.73 -1.31 -0.39
CA LYS A 40 -15.19 -1.51 -1.77
C LYS A 40 -14.18 -2.31 -2.58
N MET A 41 -12.90 -2.05 -2.37
CA MET A 41 -11.85 -2.74 -3.13
C MET A 41 -11.61 -4.17 -2.66
N THR A 42 -11.62 -4.40 -1.34
CA THR A 42 -11.18 -5.68 -0.77
C THR A 42 -12.29 -6.51 -0.16
N GLY A 43 -13.42 -5.90 0.16
CA GLY A 43 -14.49 -6.54 0.93
C GLY A 43 -14.24 -6.52 2.43
N TYR A 44 -13.07 -6.11 2.88
CA TYR A 44 -12.75 -5.96 4.31
C TYR A 44 -13.01 -4.54 4.75
N THR A 45 -13.62 -4.38 5.93
CA THR A 45 -13.79 -3.06 6.51
C THR A 45 -12.46 -2.54 7.06
N GLU A 46 -12.40 -1.24 7.33
CA GLU A 46 -11.21 -0.65 7.95
C GLU A 46 -10.86 -1.37 9.26
N ASN A 47 -11.85 -1.60 10.10
CA ASN A 47 -11.61 -2.26 11.38
C ASN A 47 -11.05 -3.67 11.22
N GLU A 48 -11.44 -4.35 10.16
CA GLU A 48 -10.94 -5.70 9.91
C GLU A 48 -9.47 -5.74 9.50
N VAL A 49 -8.97 -4.66 8.89
CA VAL A 49 -7.58 -4.64 8.40
C VAL A 49 -6.61 -3.98 9.38
N LEU A 50 -7.09 -3.10 10.26
CA LEU A 50 -6.22 -2.41 11.20
C LEU A 50 -5.49 -3.40 12.12
N GLY A 51 -4.21 -3.21 12.28
CA GLY A 51 -3.35 -4.07 13.09
C GLY A 51 -2.91 -5.35 12.39
N LYS A 52 -3.36 -5.59 11.17
CA LYS A 52 -3.03 -6.79 10.41
C LYS A 52 -1.88 -6.51 9.44
N SER A 53 -1.23 -7.59 9.01
CA SER A 53 -0.24 -7.50 7.94
C SER A 53 -0.94 -7.48 6.58
N PRO A 54 -0.43 -6.73 5.59
CA PRO A 54 -0.94 -6.80 4.22
C PRO A 54 -0.90 -8.20 3.61
N LYS A 55 -0.20 -9.13 4.22
CA LYS A 55 -0.21 -10.53 3.79
C LYS A 55 -1.62 -11.11 3.79
N MET A 56 -2.55 -10.52 4.54
CA MET A 56 -3.94 -10.99 4.58
C MET A 56 -4.61 -10.95 3.21
N PHE A 57 -4.11 -10.11 2.29
CA PHE A 57 -4.68 -9.99 0.96
C PHE A 57 -4.08 -10.96 -0.04
N GLN A 58 -3.03 -11.68 0.34
CA GLN A 58 -2.33 -12.62 -0.54
C GLN A 58 -2.95 -14.00 -0.43
N GLY A 59 -2.69 -14.83 -1.44
CA GLY A 59 -3.22 -16.19 -1.44
C GLY A 59 -2.41 -17.09 -2.38
N PRO A 60 -2.94 -18.30 -2.64
CA PRO A 60 -2.17 -19.35 -3.33
C PRO A 60 -1.63 -18.94 -4.69
N ASP A 61 -2.36 -18.12 -5.44
CA ASP A 61 -1.96 -17.76 -6.79
C ASP A 61 -1.20 -16.44 -6.86
N THR A 62 -0.91 -15.81 -5.72
CA THR A 62 -0.10 -14.60 -5.69
C THR A 62 1.33 -14.95 -6.07
N SER A 63 1.90 -14.20 -7.02
CA SER A 63 3.27 -14.46 -7.51
C SER A 63 4.29 -14.34 -6.40
N THR A 64 5.02 -15.44 -6.15
CA THR A 64 6.10 -15.43 -5.15
C THR A 64 7.26 -14.54 -5.59
N VAL A 65 7.48 -14.41 -6.89
CA VAL A 65 8.53 -13.54 -7.43
C VAL A 65 8.21 -12.08 -7.13
N VAL A 66 6.97 -11.66 -7.41
CA VAL A 66 6.54 -10.28 -7.14
C VAL A 66 6.62 -9.99 -5.64
N LEU A 67 6.16 -10.91 -4.80
CA LEU A 67 6.22 -10.73 -3.35
C LEU A 67 7.65 -10.60 -2.85
N LYS A 68 8.57 -11.38 -3.41
CA LYS A 68 9.98 -11.29 -3.04
C LYS A 68 10.56 -9.93 -3.42
N GLU A 69 10.22 -9.44 -4.61
CA GLU A 69 10.68 -8.12 -5.05
C GLU A 69 10.17 -7.01 -4.15
N MET A 70 8.90 -7.10 -3.75
CA MET A 70 8.33 -6.13 -2.82
C MET A 70 9.04 -6.19 -1.46
N ARG A 71 9.24 -7.38 -0.91
CA ARG A 71 9.94 -7.53 0.37
C ARG A 71 11.34 -6.97 0.31
N THR A 72 12.03 -7.17 -0.80
CA THR A 72 13.37 -6.63 -0.99
C THR A 72 13.36 -5.11 -0.96
N ALA A 73 12.42 -4.50 -1.68
CA ALA A 73 12.30 -3.04 -1.69
C ALA A 73 11.98 -2.50 -0.30
N ILE A 74 11.03 -3.14 0.39
CA ILE A 74 10.65 -2.72 1.75
C ILE A 74 11.84 -2.85 2.71
N LYS A 75 12.55 -3.95 2.64
CA LYS A 75 13.73 -4.18 3.50
C LYS A 75 14.82 -3.15 3.23
N LYS A 76 15.00 -2.77 1.97
CA LYS A 76 15.99 -1.75 1.59
C LYS A 76 15.46 -0.33 1.76
N GLN A 77 14.20 -0.19 2.18
CA GLN A 77 13.55 1.10 2.40
C GLN A 77 13.53 1.94 1.12
N LEU A 78 13.16 1.29 0.02
CA LEU A 78 13.07 1.91 -1.30
C LEU A 78 11.61 1.94 -1.76
N PRO A 79 11.25 2.94 -2.58
CA PRO A 79 9.94 2.94 -3.22
C PRO A 79 9.80 1.76 -4.18
N PHE A 80 8.57 1.34 -4.40
CA PHE A 80 8.31 0.27 -5.37
C PHE A 80 6.96 0.48 -6.04
N GLU A 81 6.83 -0.15 -7.19
CA GLU A 81 5.57 -0.19 -7.93
C GLU A 81 5.41 -1.60 -8.47
N LYS A 82 4.32 -2.26 -8.08
CA LYS A 82 4.06 -3.65 -8.47
C LYS A 82 2.57 -3.86 -8.69
N THR A 83 2.25 -4.82 -9.56
CA THR A 83 0.89 -5.33 -9.67
C THR A 83 0.87 -6.70 -9.01
N VAL A 84 -0.02 -6.86 -8.04
CA VAL A 84 -0.07 -8.05 -7.18
C VAL A 84 -1.46 -8.67 -7.31
N LEU A 85 -1.51 -9.98 -7.49
CA LEU A 85 -2.79 -10.69 -7.44
C LEU A 85 -3.20 -10.81 -5.97
N ASN A 86 -4.27 -10.10 -5.63
CA ASN A 86 -4.84 -10.09 -4.28
C ASN A 86 -6.17 -10.83 -4.25
N TYR A 87 -6.58 -11.20 -3.06
CA TYR A 87 -7.83 -11.90 -2.79
C TYR A 87 -8.74 -11.00 -1.97
N LYS A 88 -9.97 -10.82 -2.42
CA LYS A 88 -11.01 -10.16 -1.63
C LYS A 88 -11.46 -11.07 -0.50
N LYS A 89 -12.19 -10.51 0.45
CA LYS A 89 -12.76 -11.28 1.56
C LYS A 89 -13.59 -12.46 1.07
N THR A 90 -14.27 -12.30 -0.08
CA THR A 90 -15.08 -13.36 -0.68
C THR A 90 -14.26 -14.49 -1.30
N GLY A 91 -12.94 -14.30 -1.46
CA GLY A 91 -12.08 -15.22 -2.18
C GLY A 91 -11.90 -14.88 -3.65
N GLU A 92 -12.64 -13.90 -4.15
CA GLU A 92 -12.47 -13.43 -5.53
C GLU A 92 -11.10 -12.77 -5.67
N THR A 93 -10.41 -13.08 -6.77
CA THR A 93 -9.09 -12.49 -7.03
C THR A 93 -9.21 -11.25 -7.90
N TYR A 94 -8.24 -10.35 -7.77
CA TYR A 94 -8.12 -9.17 -8.61
C TYR A 94 -6.67 -8.72 -8.64
N ASN A 95 -6.29 -8.05 -9.72
CA ASN A 95 -4.95 -7.47 -9.79
C ASN A 95 -4.96 -6.11 -9.12
N CYS A 96 -4.08 -5.93 -8.15
CA CYS A 96 -3.96 -4.71 -7.38
C CYS A 96 -2.66 -4.01 -7.77
N MET A 97 -2.78 -2.79 -8.29
CA MET A 97 -1.62 -1.96 -8.59
C MET A 97 -1.23 -1.22 -7.31
N ILE A 98 0.02 -1.40 -6.88
CA ILE A 98 0.49 -0.85 -5.61
C ILE A 98 1.73 -0.01 -5.85
N GLN A 99 1.68 1.25 -5.40
CA GLN A 99 2.87 2.11 -5.30
C GLN A 99 3.18 2.33 -3.83
N GLY A 100 4.35 1.87 -3.40
CA GLY A 100 4.76 2.00 -2.01
C GLY A 100 5.89 2.99 -1.84
N PHE A 101 5.83 3.79 -0.78
CA PHE A 101 6.83 4.81 -0.48
C PHE A 101 7.22 4.73 0.99
N PRO A 102 8.53 4.71 1.29
CA PRO A 102 8.98 4.77 2.68
C PRO A 102 8.85 6.19 3.23
N VAL A 103 8.49 6.29 4.50
CA VAL A 103 8.45 7.56 5.22
C VAL A 103 9.43 7.47 6.36
N PHE A 104 10.32 8.46 6.46
CA PHE A 104 11.37 8.49 7.47
C PHE A 104 11.07 9.58 8.50
N ASN A 105 11.44 9.31 9.76
CA ASN A 105 11.33 10.32 10.79
C ASN A 105 12.50 11.32 10.70
N LEU A 106 12.51 12.30 11.59
CA LEU A 106 13.54 13.35 11.56
C LEU A 106 14.95 12.81 11.81
N LYS A 107 15.06 11.60 12.37
CA LYS A 107 16.36 10.97 12.60
C LYS A 107 16.80 10.09 11.43
N GLY A 108 16.02 10.07 10.34
CA GLY A 108 16.35 9.29 9.17
C GLY A 108 15.99 7.81 9.28
N LYS A 109 15.24 7.43 10.32
CA LYS A 109 14.79 6.04 10.48
C LYS A 109 13.42 5.85 9.87
N LEU A 110 13.20 4.67 9.30
CA LEU A 110 11.91 4.33 8.72
C LEU A 110 10.84 4.35 9.81
N SER A 111 9.78 5.12 9.58
CA SER A 111 8.62 5.14 10.46
C SER A 111 7.45 4.40 9.87
N HIS A 112 7.20 4.57 8.58
CA HIS A 112 6.02 4.04 7.90
C HIS A 112 6.31 3.74 6.44
N PHE A 113 5.43 2.94 5.83
CA PHE A 113 5.29 2.86 4.38
C PHE A 113 3.87 3.32 4.03
N ILE A 114 3.77 4.15 2.98
CA ILE A 114 2.48 4.56 2.43
C ILE A 114 2.31 3.85 1.10
N ALA A 115 1.20 3.16 0.92
CA ALA A 115 0.87 2.48 -0.32
C ALA A 115 -0.37 3.11 -0.93
N PHE A 116 -0.28 3.46 -2.21
CA PHE A 116 -1.41 3.88 -3.02
C PHE A 116 -1.82 2.69 -3.88
N GLU A 117 -3.08 2.29 -3.80
CA GLU A 117 -3.54 1.05 -4.42
C GLU A 117 -4.80 1.27 -5.23
N LYS A 118 -4.89 0.56 -6.35
CA LYS A 118 -6.11 0.53 -7.14
C LYS A 118 -6.21 -0.80 -7.88
N ALA A 119 -7.43 -1.22 -8.13
CA ALA A 119 -7.68 -2.40 -8.95
C ALA A 119 -7.31 -2.09 -10.40
N ALA A 120 -6.57 -3.00 -11.00
CA ALA A 120 -6.14 -2.84 -12.38
C ALA A 120 -7.30 -3.16 -13.34
#